data_a1a92654c501cc9b0bb6c53120f8f952
#
_entry.id   a1a92654c501cc9b0bb6c53120f8f952
#
_cell.length_a   1.000
_cell.length_b   1.000
_cell.length_c   1.000
_cell.angle_alpha   90.00
_cell.angle_beta   90.00
_cell.angle_gamma   90.00
#
_symmetry.space_group_name_H-M   'P 1'
#
loop_
_entity.id
_entity.type
_entity.pdbx_description
1 polymer ?
#
loop_
_entity_poly.entity_id
_entity_poly.type
_entity_poly.pdbx_seq_one_letter_code
_entity_poly.pdbx_strand_id
1 'polypeptide(L)'
;MTAPDFLPTLSSGSHDAEQGEACVMEYVSLLAGEEWSDRPECTHPLLAHEARTTNDLLRDGDRSRLVPLIGRLFGTTDDSPELRARLRITQARQVVALIEPSARSRALVAIEHAETWIGRDGTDDDVREAFASAMSAPVAEGDLDPEHVEFHVGMSRMFPFALSPELEAAEAYALAALVVAHRVAAGECRADCANGPARARRMVKDLSGLVDVYDRVTGRVAVDVTPDQVRELADSLA
;
A
#
# COMPACT_ATOMS: atom_id res chain seq x y z
N MET A 1 -12.20 -24.47 -6.75
CA MET A 1 -13.09 -23.62 -7.62
C MET A 1 -12.44 -23.60 -8.98
N THR A 2 -13.21 -23.74 -10.06
CA THR A 2 -12.68 -23.64 -11.44
C THR A 2 -12.48 -22.15 -11.78
N ALA A 3 -11.40 -21.86 -12.52
CA ALA A 3 -11.17 -20.52 -13.05
C ALA A 3 -12.38 -20.11 -13.94
N PRO A 4 -12.72 -18.82 -14.00
CA PRO A 4 -13.81 -18.37 -14.87
C PRO A 4 -13.45 -18.55 -16.35
N ASP A 5 -14.43 -18.92 -17.16
CA ASP A 5 -14.29 -19.14 -18.61
C ASP A 5 -14.04 -17.84 -19.42
N PHE A 6 -13.90 -16.70 -18.76
CA PHE A 6 -13.69 -15.38 -19.38
C PHE A 6 -12.91 -14.47 -18.43
N LEU A 7 -12.24 -13.47 -19.01
CA LEU A 7 -11.57 -12.43 -18.19
C LEU A 7 -12.60 -11.55 -17.51
N PRO A 8 -12.62 -11.51 -16.16
CA PRO A 8 -13.55 -10.67 -15.43
C PRO A 8 -13.24 -9.18 -15.63
N THR A 9 -14.24 -8.32 -15.42
CA THR A 9 -14.06 -6.87 -15.42
C THR A 9 -13.50 -6.43 -14.07
N LEU A 10 -12.50 -5.54 -14.07
CA LEU A 10 -11.98 -4.96 -12.83
C LEU A 10 -13.07 -4.15 -12.10
N SER A 11 -13.41 -4.56 -10.89
CA SER A 11 -14.42 -3.95 -10.03
C SER A 11 -13.90 -3.72 -8.61
N SER A 12 -14.64 -2.96 -7.79
CA SER A 12 -14.29 -2.70 -6.39
C SER A 12 -14.85 -3.79 -5.50
N GLY A 13 -14.13 -4.07 -4.42
CA GLY A 13 -14.54 -5.09 -3.44
C GLY A 13 -14.01 -6.47 -3.79
N SER A 14 -14.55 -7.47 -3.13
CA SER A 14 -14.23 -8.89 -3.29
C SER A 14 -15.40 -9.59 -4.00
N HIS A 15 -15.08 -10.51 -4.91
CA HIS A 15 -16.05 -11.13 -5.84
C HIS A 15 -15.93 -12.66 -5.80
N ASP A 16 -17.01 -13.32 -6.18
CA ASP A 16 -16.99 -14.73 -6.51
C ASP A 16 -16.58 -14.92 -7.99
N ALA A 17 -15.82 -15.98 -8.28
CA ALA A 17 -15.29 -16.25 -9.62
C ALA A 17 -16.35 -16.30 -10.74
N GLU A 18 -17.60 -16.59 -10.39
CA GLU A 18 -18.73 -16.73 -11.33
C GLU A 18 -19.40 -15.38 -11.67
N GLN A 19 -19.06 -14.29 -10.97
CA GLN A 19 -19.74 -12.98 -11.14
C GLN A 19 -19.31 -12.19 -12.36
N GLY A 20 -18.20 -12.58 -13.01
CA GLY A 20 -17.65 -11.84 -14.15
C GLY A 20 -16.98 -10.53 -13.77
N GLU A 21 -16.72 -10.33 -12.48
CA GLU A 21 -16.02 -9.19 -11.89
C GLU A 21 -14.87 -9.68 -11.02
N ALA A 22 -13.82 -8.89 -10.90
CA ALA A 22 -12.66 -9.19 -10.06
C ALA A 22 -12.00 -7.92 -9.55
N CYS A 23 -11.49 -7.93 -8.33
CA CYS A 23 -10.51 -6.95 -7.91
C CYS A 23 -9.12 -7.28 -8.50
N VAL A 24 -8.18 -6.34 -8.43
CA VAL A 24 -6.83 -6.53 -8.96
C VAL A 24 -6.12 -7.75 -8.35
N MET A 25 -6.40 -8.09 -7.09
CA MET A 25 -5.74 -9.22 -6.41
C MET A 25 -6.36 -10.57 -6.77
N GLU A 26 -7.66 -10.63 -7.03
CA GLU A 26 -8.33 -11.81 -7.60
C GLU A 26 -7.80 -12.12 -9.00
N TYR A 27 -7.47 -11.08 -9.80
CA TYR A 27 -6.74 -11.27 -11.06
C TYR A 27 -5.35 -11.86 -10.85
N VAL A 28 -4.61 -11.41 -9.81
CA VAL A 28 -3.29 -11.97 -9.50
C VAL A 28 -3.41 -13.42 -9.10
N SER A 29 -4.39 -13.81 -8.27
CA SER A 29 -4.62 -15.21 -7.89
C SER A 29 -4.96 -16.09 -9.09
N LEU A 30 -5.81 -15.59 -10.00
CA LEU A 30 -6.17 -16.28 -11.23
C LEU A 30 -4.94 -16.56 -12.11
N LEU A 31 -4.10 -15.53 -12.34
CA LEU A 31 -2.89 -15.67 -13.17
C LEU A 31 -1.81 -16.51 -12.50
N ALA A 32 -1.80 -16.60 -11.17
CA ALA A 32 -0.93 -17.47 -10.41
C ALA A 32 -1.34 -18.95 -10.48
N GLY A 33 -2.56 -19.25 -10.93
CA GLY A 33 -3.15 -20.58 -10.82
C GLY A 33 -3.48 -20.97 -9.37
N GLU A 34 -3.62 -19.99 -8.48
CA GLU A 34 -4.03 -20.18 -7.10
C GLU A 34 -5.55 -20.26 -6.96
N GLU A 35 -6.03 -20.61 -5.77
CA GLU A 35 -7.44 -20.47 -5.43
C GLU A 35 -7.88 -19.01 -5.59
N TRP A 36 -9.08 -18.80 -6.15
CA TRP A 36 -9.63 -17.46 -6.30
C TRP A 36 -9.70 -16.73 -4.96
N SER A 37 -8.94 -15.65 -4.85
CA SER A 37 -8.78 -14.92 -3.60
C SER A 37 -8.32 -13.49 -3.83
N ASP A 38 -8.83 -12.56 -3.03
CA ASP A 38 -8.30 -11.19 -2.93
C ASP A 38 -7.00 -11.11 -2.10
N ARG A 39 -6.53 -12.26 -1.57
CA ARG A 39 -5.32 -12.40 -0.75
C ARG A 39 -4.46 -13.57 -1.21
N PRO A 40 -3.94 -13.53 -2.45
CA PRO A 40 -3.13 -14.62 -2.98
C PRO A 40 -1.81 -14.76 -2.20
N GLU A 41 -1.37 -16.01 -2.03
CA GLU A 41 -0.11 -16.31 -1.31
C GLU A 41 1.13 -15.87 -2.10
N CYS A 42 1.01 -15.72 -3.42
CA CYS A 42 2.08 -15.27 -4.30
C CYS A 42 2.39 -13.77 -4.21
N THR A 43 1.70 -13.03 -3.34
CA THR A 43 1.87 -11.57 -3.22
C THR A 43 2.16 -11.18 -1.76
N HIS A 44 3.17 -10.34 -1.57
CA HIS A 44 3.51 -9.76 -0.26
C HIS A 44 2.28 -9.11 0.39
N PRO A 45 1.96 -9.41 1.67
CA PRO A 45 0.71 -8.99 2.30
C PRO A 45 0.46 -7.48 2.27
N LEU A 46 1.52 -6.67 2.46
CA LEU A 46 1.42 -5.21 2.40
C LEU A 46 1.11 -4.74 0.98
N LEU A 47 1.77 -5.28 -0.05
CA LEU A 47 1.49 -4.92 -1.44
C LEU A 47 0.08 -5.34 -1.86
N ALA A 48 -0.37 -6.52 -1.44
CA ALA A 48 -1.73 -6.98 -1.67
C ALA A 48 -2.77 -6.06 -1.01
N HIS A 49 -2.51 -5.62 0.22
CA HIS A 49 -3.37 -4.66 0.92
C HIS A 49 -3.47 -3.32 0.18
N GLU A 50 -2.33 -2.75 -0.21
CA GLU A 50 -2.29 -1.48 -0.96
C GLU A 50 -2.93 -1.58 -2.34
N ALA A 51 -2.75 -2.72 -3.00
CA ALA A 51 -3.37 -2.96 -4.30
C ALA A 51 -4.91 -3.03 -4.19
N ARG A 52 -5.46 -3.74 -3.18
CA ARG A 52 -6.92 -3.75 -2.91
C ARG A 52 -7.43 -2.36 -2.57
N THR A 53 -6.77 -1.67 -1.63
CA THR A 53 -7.16 -0.32 -1.24
C THR A 53 -7.16 0.63 -2.43
N THR A 54 -6.13 0.56 -3.29
CA THR A 54 -6.07 1.35 -4.51
C THR A 54 -7.22 0.99 -5.46
N ASN A 55 -7.48 -0.31 -5.68
CA ASN A 55 -8.56 -0.80 -6.52
C ASN A 55 -9.93 -0.26 -6.08
N ASP A 56 -10.20 -0.30 -4.78
CA ASP A 56 -11.51 0.08 -4.21
C ASP A 56 -11.74 1.60 -4.23
N LEU A 57 -10.68 2.36 -4.07
CA LEU A 57 -10.73 3.83 -4.08
C LEU A 57 -10.70 4.43 -5.49
N LEU A 58 -10.36 3.66 -6.52
CA LEU A 58 -10.44 4.09 -7.91
C LEU A 58 -11.88 4.03 -8.43
N ARG A 59 -12.24 4.97 -9.32
CA ARG A 59 -13.49 4.88 -10.08
C ARG A 59 -13.37 3.83 -11.19
N ASP A 60 -14.50 3.30 -11.65
CA ASP A 60 -14.55 2.25 -12.68
C ASP A 60 -13.69 2.56 -13.92
N GLY A 61 -13.78 3.77 -14.44
CA GLY A 61 -13.00 4.19 -15.61
C GLY A 61 -11.49 4.33 -15.37
N ASP A 62 -11.04 4.35 -14.11
CA ASP A 62 -9.62 4.49 -13.75
C ASP A 62 -8.98 3.17 -13.33
N ARG A 63 -9.75 2.10 -13.01
CA ARG A 63 -9.21 0.80 -12.56
C ARG A 63 -8.34 0.11 -13.60
N SER A 64 -8.62 0.31 -14.88
CA SER A 64 -7.78 -0.22 -15.97
C SER A 64 -6.30 0.21 -15.89
N ARG A 65 -6.01 1.29 -15.15
CA ARG A 65 -4.63 1.75 -14.85
C ARG A 65 -3.84 0.77 -13.97
N LEU A 66 -4.53 -0.16 -13.28
CA LEU A 66 -3.89 -1.20 -12.46
C LEU A 66 -3.40 -2.39 -13.28
N VAL A 67 -3.93 -2.59 -14.49
CA VAL A 67 -3.57 -3.75 -15.33
C VAL A 67 -2.05 -3.94 -15.48
N PRO A 68 -1.23 -2.91 -15.73
CA PRO A 68 0.22 -3.08 -15.82
C PRO A 68 0.90 -3.56 -14.53
N LEU A 69 0.24 -3.40 -13.38
CA LEU A 69 0.79 -3.80 -12.08
C LEU A 69 0.46 -5.25 -11.71
N ILE A 70 -0.53 -5.88 -12.36
CA ILE A 70 -0.95 -7.24 -12.05
C ILE A 70 0.24 -8.21 -12.11
N GLY A 71 0.98 -8.23 -13.23
CA GLY A 71 2.15 -9.08 -13.39
C GLY A 71 3.31 -8.72 -12.45
N ARG A 72 3.39 -7.46 -12.04
CA ARG A 72 4.41 -6.98 -11.11
C ARG A 72 4.13 -7.35 -9.65
N LEU A 73 2.87 -7.53 -9.28
CA LEU A 73 2.45 -7.99 -7.95
C LEU A 73 2.67 -9.49 -7.77
N PHE A 74 2.58 -10.25 -8.85
CA PHE A 74 2.81 -11.69 -8.83
C PHE A 74 4.27 -12.03 -8.44
N GLY A 75 4.45 -13.03 -7.56
CA GLY A 75 5.77 -13.51 -7.12
C GLY A 75 6.50 -12.56 -6.16
N THR A 76 5.78 -11.64 -5.52
CA THR A 76 6.33 -10.79 -4.47
C THR A 76 6.19 -11.49 -3.10
N THR A 77 6.94 -12.57 -2.87
CA THR A 77 6.76 -13.46 -1.71
C THR A 77 7.78 -13.25 -0.59
N ASP A 78 8.84 -12.46 -0.82
CA ASP A 78 9.79 -12.11 0.25
C ASP A 78 9.10 -11.18 1.27
N ASP A 79 9.25 -11.46 2.56
CA ASP A 79 8.61 -10.73 3.66
C ASP A 79 9.58 -10.51 4.83
N SER A 80 10.78 -10.03 4.52
CA SER A 80 11.76 -9.70 5.57
C SER A 80 11.36 -8.44 6.35
N PRO A 81 11.72 -8.33 7.65
CA PRO A 81 11.47 -7.14 8.47
C PRO A 81 12.07 -5.86 7.87
N GLU A 82 13.25 -5.95 7.28
CA GLU A 82 13.87 -4.84 6.56
C GLU A 82 13.01 -4.38 5.38
N LEU A 83 12.49 -5.32 4.59
CA LEU A 83 11.60 -5.00 3.48
C LEU A 83 10.33 -4.32 3.95
N ARG A 84 9.67 -4.87 4.99
CA ARG A 84 8.47 -4.26 5.59
C ARG A 84 8.73 -2.82 6.05
N ALA A 85 9.85 -2.59 6.76
CA ALA A 85 10.25 -1.26 7.20
C ALA A 85 10.43 -0.30 6.01
N ARG A 86 11.13 -0.71 4.96
CA ARG A 86 11.36 0.12 3.76
C ARG A 86 10.08 0.44 3.00
N LEU A 87 9.15 -0.51 2.90
CA LEU A 87 7.83 -0.28 2.31
C LEU A 87 7.02 0.74 3.13
N ARG A 88 7.00 0.63 4.47
CA ARG A 88 6.32 1.59 5.36
C ARG A 88 6.93 2.99 5.30
N ILE A 89 8.24 3.11 5.25
CA ILE A 89 8.93 4.39 5.04
C ILE A 89 8.53 5.00 3.69
N THR A 90 8.41 4.17 2.65
CA THR A 90 7.97 4.64 1.33
C THR A 90 6.55 5.17 1.39
N GLN A 91 5.62 4.48 2.05
CA GLN A 91 4.27 4.97 2.28
C GLN A 91 4.27 6.31 3.04
N ALA A 92 5.07 6.43 4.11
CA ALA A 92 5.21 7.69 4.85
C ALA A 92 5.68 8.83 3.94
N ARG A 93 6.66 8.60 3.07
CA ARG A 93 7.13 9.58 2.08
C ARG A 93 6.06 9.97 1.06
N GLN A 94 5.24 9.02 0.64
CA GLN A 94 4.10 9.27 -0.26
C GLN A 94 3.05 10.16 0.43
N VAL A 95 2.75 9.92 1.70
CA VAL A 95 1.86 10.80 2.49
C VAL A 95 2.48 12.19 2.67
N VAL A 96 3.77 12.27 3.00
CA VAL A 96 4.48 13.57 3.13
C VAL A 96 4.43 14.39 1.85
N ALA A 97 4.43 13.75 0.68
CA ALA A 97 4.29 14.46 -0.58
C ALA A 97 2.96 15.21 -0.73
N LEU A 98 1.93 14.80 0.02
CA LEU A 98 0.61 15.44 0.05
C LEU A 98 0.54 16.63 1.02
N ILE A 99 1.47 16.71 1.98
CA ILE A 99 1.49 17.77 3.00
C ILE A 99 2.04 19.05 2.39
N GLU A 100 1.53 20.20 2.84
CA GLU A 100 2.09 21.50 2.48
C GLU A 100 3.58 21.57 2.82
N PRO A 101 4.44 22.10 1.92
CA PRO A 101 5.89 22.08 2.12
C PRO A 101 6.38 22.64 3.45
N SER A 102 5.72 23.69 3.96
CA SER A 102 6.03 24.34 5.24
C SER A 102 5.77 23.47 6.46
N ALA A 103 4.89 22.48 6.34
CA ALA A 103 4.45 21.62 7.45
C ALA A 103 5.15 20.25 7.50
N ARG A 104 5.97 19.90 6.50
CA ARG A 104 6.55 18.55 6.35
C ARG A 104 7.60 18.18 7.41
N SER A 105 8.22 19.16 8.06
CA SER A 105 9.42 18.96 8.87
C SER A 105 9.28 17.84 9.91
N ARG A 106 8.16 17.81 10.65
CA ARG A 106 7.91 16.79 11.68
C ARG A 106 7.85 15.38 11.09
N ALA A 107 7.13 15.20 9.98
CA ALA A 107 7.01 13.90 9.34
C ALA A 107 8.33 13.46 8.71
N LEU A 108 9.12 14.39 8.15
CA LEU A 108 10.45 14.09 7.62
C LEU A 108 11.42 13.65 8.74
N VAL A 109 11.42 14.31 9.89
CA VAL A 109 12.25 13.91 11.05
C VAL A 109 11.88 12.50 11.52
N ALA A 110 10.59 12.17 11.57
CA ALA A 110 10.15 10.82 11.94
C ALA A 110 10.63 9.76 10.91
N ILE A 111 10.60 10.08 9.62
CA ILE A 111 11.11 9.21 8.56
C ILE A 111 12.63 9.04 8.68
N GLU A 112 13.38 10.12 8.84
CA GLU A 112 14.84 10.07 9.01
C GLU A 112 15.22 9.24 10.24
N HIS A 113 14.47 9.37 11.34
CA HIS A 113 14.69 8.56 12.53
C HIS A 113 14.41 7.07 12.24
N ALA A 114 13.31 6.74 11.59
CA ALA A 114 12.98 5.37 11.21
C ALA A 114 14.05 4.73 10.31
N GLU A 115 14.63 5.49 9.39
CA GLU A 115 15.71 5.03 8.52
C GLU A 115 16.98 4.64 9.30
N THR A 116 17.23 5.27 10.45
CA THR A 116 18.37 4.90 11.28
C THR A 116 18.23 3.54 11.95
N TRP A 117 17.02 2.99 12.00
CA TRP A 117 16.74 1.68 12.58
C TRP A 117 16.84 0.53 11.57
N ILE A 118 16.90 0.81 10.29
CA ILE A 118 17.07 -0.24 9.27
C ILE A 118 18.39 -0.98 9.49
N GLY A 119 18.31 -2.30 9.62
CA GLY A 119 19.47 -3.16 9.87
C GLY A 119 20.03 -3.09 11.29
N ARG A 120 19.27 -2.57 12.25
CA ARG A 120 19.63 -2.58 13.67
C ARG A 120 18.73 -3.55 14.43
N ASP A 121 19.34 -4.26 15.35
CA ASP A 121 18.61 -5.02 16.36
C ASP A 121 17.94 -4.04 17.34
N GLY A 122 16.74 -4.36 17.77
CA GLY A 122 16.00 -3.59 18.76
C GLY A 122 15.36 -4.49 19.80
N THR A 123 14.81 -3.87 20.81
CA THR A 123 14.12 -4.52 21.94
C THR A 123 12.62 -4.22 21.92
N ASP A 124 11.84 -4.96 22.71
CA ASP A 124 10.41 -4.66 22.92
C ASP A 124 10.17 -3.27 23.50
N ASP A 125 11.15 -2.69 24.22
CA ASP A 125 11.08 -1.32 24.72
C ASP A 125 11.19 -0.31 23.58
N ASP A 126 12.07 -0.54 22.60
CA ASP A 126 12.19 0.29 21.41
C ASP A 126 10.89 0.28 20.59
N VAL A 127 10.26 -0.89 20.43
CA VAL A 127 8.95 -1.01 19.78
C VAL A 127 7.89 -0.18 20.51
N ARG A 128 7.82 -0.30 21.85
CA ARG A 128 6.87 0.48 22.66
C ARG A 128 7.11 1.98 22.58
N GLU A 129 8.38 2.41 22.58
CA GLU A 129 8.77 3.81 22.44
C GLU A 129 8.35 4.39 21.10
N ALA A 130 8.57 3.65 20.00
CA ALA A 130 8.17 4.06 18.65
C ALA A 130 6.68 4.41 18.61
N PHE A 131 5.81 3.54 19.16
CA PHE A 131 4.36 3.78 19.19
C PHE A 131 3.96 4.90 20.15
N ALA A 132 4.53 4.94 21.35
CA ALA A 132 4.24 5.99 22.31
C ALA A 132 4.56 7.38 21.73
N SER A 133 5.70 7.50 21.03
CA SER A 133 6.10 8.72 20.34
C SER A 133 5.13 9.10 19.21
N ALA A 134 4.77 8.15 18.36
CA ALA A 134 3.85 8.40 17.24
C ALA A 134 2.45 8.81 17.72
N MET A 135 1.92 8.12 18.74
CA MET A 135 0.59 8.40 19.27
C MET A 135 0.52 9.70 20.08
N SER A 136 1.64 10.17 20.62
CA SER A 136 1.74 11.48 21.28
C SER A 136 1.85 12.64 20.29
N ALA A 137 2.16 12.38 19.01
CA ALA A 137 2.23 13.43 18.01
C ALA A 137 0.84 14.08 17.86
N PRO A 138 0.71 15.42 17.97
CA PRO A 138 -0.57 16.08 17.81
C PRO A 138 -1.11 15.84 16.40
N VAL A 139 -2.42 15.71 16.31
CA VAL A 139 -3.11 15.87 15.01
C VAL A 139 -3.06 17.36 14.71
N ALA A 140 -2.56 17.71 13.52
CA ALA A 140 -2.56 19.10 13.11
C ALA A 140 -4.01 19.60 12.98
N GLU A 141 -4.27 20.80 13.49
CA GLU A 141 -5.55 21.48 13.32
C GLU A 141 -5.46 22.36 12.07
N GLY A 142 -6.30 22.09 11.10
CA GLY A 142 -6.36 22.84 9.85
C GLY A 142 -7.79 22.99 9.37
N ASP A 143 -8.00 23.88 8.41
CA ASP A 143 -9.31 24.19 7.84
C ASP A 143 -9.61 23.30 6.61
N LEU A 144 -9.40 21.98 6.78
CA LEU A 144 -9.64 20.99 5.74
C LEU A 144 -11.05 20.40 5.82
N ASP A 145 -11.48 19.83 4.69
CA ASP A 145 -12.71 19.06 4.61
C ASP A 145 -12.77 17.97 5.70
N PRO A 146 -13.85 17.90 6.50
CA PRO A 146 -13.99 16.93 7.58
C PRO A 146 -13.78 15.47 7.14
N GLU A 147 -14.25 15.07 5.94
CA GLU A 147 -14.05 13.72 5.41
C GLU A 147 -12.56 13.43 5.16
N HIS A 148 -11.82 14.44 4.72
CA HIS A 148 -10.38 14.35 4.51
C HIS A 148 -9.62 14.18 5.83
N VAL A 149 -9.98 14.98 6.83
CA VAL A 149 -9.42 14.88 8.19
C VAL A 149 -9.71 13.48 8.77
N GLU A 150 -10.95 13.01 8.66
CA GLU A 150 -11.37 11.70 9.14
C GLU A 150 -10.60 10.56 8.48
N PHE A 151 -10.36 10.63 7.16
CA PHE A 151 -9.53 9.65 6.45
C PHE A 151 -8.13 9.55 7.06
N HIS A 152 -7.41 10.65 7.19
CA HIS A 152 -6.04 10.63 7.73
C HIS A 152 -5.99 10.25 9.22
N VAL A 153 -6.94 10.71 10.01
CA VAL A 153 -7.05 10.32 11.43
C VAL A 153 -7.39 8.83 11.55
N GLY A 154 -8.31 8.34 10.73
CA GLY A 154 -8.68 6.93 10.66
C GLY A 154 -7.48 6.07 10.32
N MET A 155 -6.73 6.42 9.26
CA MET A 155 -5.51 5.72 8.87
C MET A 155 -4.50 5.70 10.01
N SER A 156 -4.26 6.84 10.69
CA SER A 156 -3.31 6.88 11.81
C SER A 156 -3.72 6.00 13.00
N ARG A 157 -5.01 5.71 13.17
CA ARG A 157 -5.54 4.85 14.24
C ARG A 157 -5.52 3.36 13.88
N MET A 158 -5.59 3.03 12.59
CA MET A 158 -5.61 1.63 12.15
C MET A 158 -4.25 0.95 12.27
N PHE A 159 -3.16 1.69 12.05
CA PHE A 159 -1.81 1.12 12.04
C PHE A 159 -1.38 0.47 13.36
N PRO A 160 -1.69 1.01 14.57
CA PRO A 160 -1.34 0.34 15.83
C PRO A 160 -2.00 -1.03 16.03
N PHE A 161 -3.13 -1.31 15.38
CA PHE A 161 -3.81 -2.61 15.45
C PHE A 161 -3.23 -3.65 14.49
N ALA A 162 -2.37 -3.25 13.55
CA ALA A 162 -1.65 -4.15 12.67
C ALA A 162 -0.38 -4.73 13.34
N LEU A 163 -0.24 -4.58 14.67
CA LEU A 163 0.91 -5.05 15.42
C LEU A 163 0.90 -6.57 15.50
N SER A 164 1.84 -7.18 14.80
CA SER A 164 2.25 -8.55 15.10
C SER A 164 3.04 -8.57 16.41
N PRO A 165 2.88 -9.60 17.25
CA PRO A 165 3.76 -9.80 18.41
C PRO A 165 5.24 -10.00 18.02
N GLU A 166 5.52 -10.19 16.74
CA GLU A 166 6.85 -10.39 16.15
C GLU A 166 7.40 -9.12 15.48
N LEU A 167 6.80 -7.93 15.78
CA LEU A 167 7.20 -6.69 15.14
C LEU A 167 8.61 -6.28 15.58
N GLU A 168 9.51 -6.15 14.62
CA GLU A 168 10.86 -5.66 14.90
C GLU A 168 10.91 -4.13 15.04
N ALA A 169 11.91 -3.61 15.77
CA ALA A 169 12.05 -2.19 16.03
C ALA A 169 12.10 -1.34 14.73
N ALA A 170 12.81 -1.78 13.71
CA ALA A 170 12.88 -1.09 12.42
C ALA A 170 11.50 -0.90 11.78
N GLU A 171 10.66 -1.95 11.81
CA GLU A 171 9.29 -1.88 11.29
C GLU A 171 8.40 -1.01 12.18
N ALA A 172 8.56 -1.08 13.51
CA ALA A 172 7.82 -0.26 14.46
C ALA A 172 8.08 1.24 14.24
N TYR A 173 9.34 1.64 14.09
CA TYR A 173 9.69 3.03 13.80
C TYR A 173 9.23 3.48 12.41
N ALA A 174 9.29 2.60 11.41
CA ALA A 174 8.74 2.89 10.08
C ALA A 174 7.23 3.11 10.10
N LEU A 175 6.51 2.29 10.85
CA LEU A 175 5.08 2.42 11.06
C LEU A 175 4.74 3.69 11.87
N ALA A 176 5.53 4.00 12.89
CA ALA A 176 5.43 5.23 13.67
C ALA A 176 5.59 6.47 12.77
N ALA A 177 6.54 6.47 11.86
CA ALA A 177 6.74 7.55 10.89
C ALA A 177 5.53 7.72 9.96
N LEU A 178 4.92 6.62 9.51
CA LEU A 178 3.69 6.65 8.71
C LEU A 178 2.51 7.23 9.50
N VAL A 179 2.35 6.85 10.77
CA VAL A 179 1.35 7.44 11.67
C VAL A 179 1.56 8.94 11.82
N VAL A 180 2.78 9.39 12.07
CA VAL A 180 3.10 10.83 12.18
C VAL A 180 2.78 11.55 10.87
N ALA A 181 3.12 10.99 9.72
CA ALA A 181 2.81 11.57 8.42
C ALA A 181 1.30 11.78 8.22
N HIS A 182 0.49 10.78 8.55
CA HIS A 182 -0.97 10.90 8.50
C HIS A 182 -1.53 11.93 9.49
N ARG A 183 -0.99 12.01 10.70
CA ARG A 183 -1.43 13.00 11.71
C ARG A 183 -1.11 14.44 11.30
N VAL A 184 0.01 14.66 10.64
CA VAL A 184 0.33 15.96 10.04
C VAL A 184 -0.58 16.25 8.83
N ALA A 185 -0.76 15.26 7.94
CA ALA A 185 -1.61 15.42 6.77
C ALA A 185 -3.07 15.71 7.11
N ALA A 186 -3.56 15.26 8.27
CA ALA A 186 -4.92 15.54 8.72
C ALA A 186 -5.25 17.04 8.78
N GLY A 187 -4.28 17.91 9.08
CA GLY A 187 -4.49 19.35 9.15
C GLY A 187 -3.79 20.16 8.05
N GLU A 188 -2.80 19.57 7.38
CA GLU A 188 -1.88 20.31 6.49
C GLU A 188 -1.77 19.68 5.09
N CYS A 189 -2.75 18.89 4.69
CA CYS A 189 -2.75 18.30 3.35
C CYS A 189 -3.07 19.36 2.29
N ARG A 190 -2.46 19.21 1.12
CA ARG A 190 -2.73 20.09 -0.03
C ARG A 190 -4.14 19.87 -0.55
N ALA A 191 -4.79 20.96 -0.96
CA ALA A 191 -6.18 20.93 -1.45
C ALA A 191 -6.40 20.04 -2.68
N ASP A 192 -5.35 19.72 -3.45
CA ASP A 192 -5.41 18.85 -4.62
C ASP A 192 -5.26 17.36 -4.31
N CYS A 193 -4.99 16.99 -3.04
CA CYS A 193 -4.74 15.61 -2.64
C CYS A 193 -5.95 14.69 -2.85
N ALA A 194 -7.18 15.23 -2.73
CA ALA A 194 -8.43 14.48 -2.81
C ALA A 194 -9.06 14.47 -4.23
N ASN A 195 -8.50 15.20 -5.21
CA ASN A 195 -9.22 15.49 -6.45
C ASN A 195 -8.99 14.47 -7.60
N GLY A 196 -10.10 13.87 -8.03
CA GLY A 196 -10.41 13.26 -9.32
C GLY A 196 -9.27 12.53 -10.06
N PRO A 197 -9.03 12.82 -11.33
CA PRO A 197 -8.04 12.13 -12.16
C PRO A 197 -6.58 12.26 -11.67
N ALA A 198 -6.25 13.34 -10.97
CA ALA A 198 -4.93 13.52 -10.37
C ALA A 198 -4.72 12.54 -9.20
N ARG A 199 -5.74 12.35 -8.37
CA ARG A 199 -5.74 11.34 -7.31
C ARG A 199 -5.55 9.93 -7.87
N ALA A 200 -6.32 9.55 -8.89
CA ALA A 200 -6.23 8.22 -9.49
C ALA A 200 -4.82 7.93 -10.02
N ARG A 201 -4.23 8.86 -10.77
CA ARG A 201 -2.85 8.72 -11.27
C ARG A 201 -1.83 8.61 -10.15
N ARG A 202 -2.01 9.37 -9.06
CA ARG A 202 -1.12 9.33 -7.92
C ARG A 202 -1.20 7.98 -7.20
N MET A 203 -2.40 7.48 -6.91
CA MET A 203 -2.58 6.19 -6.20
C MET A 203 -1.93 5.04 -6.97
N VAL A 204 -2.13 4.98 -8.29
CA VAL A 204 -1.47 3.97 -9.14
C VAL A 204 0.05 4.14 -9.14
N LYS A 205 0.55 5.38 -9.20
CA LYS A 205 1.99 5.67 -9.10
C LYS A 205 2.56 5.28 -7.73
N ASP A 206 1.84 5.54 -6.66
CA ASP A 206 2.26 5.22 -5.29
C ASP A 206 2.36 3.71 -5.11
N LEU A 207 1.36 2.94 -5.57
CA LEU A 207 1.42 1.47 -5.60
C LEU A 207 2.60 0.97 -6.46
N SER A 208 2.79 1.52 -7.66
CA SER A 208 3.96 1.19 -8.50
C SER A 208 5.27 1.46 -7.77
N GLY A 209 5.36 2.59 -7.06
CA GLY A 209 6.55 2.96 -6.27
C GLY A 209 6.85 1.98 -5.14
N LEU A 210 5.83 1.40 -4.50
CA LEU A 210 6.02 0.34 -3.50
C LEU A 210 6.58 -0.94 -4.14
N VAL A 211 6.06 -1.33 -5.30
CA VAL A 211 6.58 -2.48 -6.05
C VAL A 211 8.03 -2.22 -6.51
N ASP A 212 8.37 -0.99 -6.93
CA ASP A 212 9.75 -0.61 -7.27
C ASP A 212 10.71 -0.74 -6.07
N VAL A 213 10.24 -0.41 -4.87
CA VAL A 213 11.04 -0.60 -3.64
C VAL A 213 11.20 -2.08 -3.33
N TYR A 214 10.13 -2.87 -3.44
CA TYR A 214 10.17 -4.31 -3.29
C TYR A 214 11.22 -4.93 -4.23
N ASP A 215 11.12 -4.67 -5.52
CA ASP A 215 12.03 -5.20 -6.55
C ASP A 215 13.49 -4.83 -6.26
N ARG A 216 13.74 -3.59 -5.84
CA ARG A 216 15.10 -3.11 -5.52
C ARG A 216 15.68 -3.79 -4.28
N VAL A 217 14.90 -3.98 -3.24
CA VAL A 217 15.35 -4.56 -1.97
C VAL A 217 15.61 -6.05 -2.11
N THR A 218 14.74 -6.76 -2.83
CA THR A 218 14.86 -8.20 -3.02
C THR A 218 15.76 -8.59 -4.20
N GLY A 219 16.15 -7.62 -5.03
CA GLY A 219 16.90 -7.89 -6.27
C GLY A 219 16.07 -8.55 -7.36
N ARG A 220 14.73 -8.56 -7.22
CA ARG A 220 13.82 -9.12 -8.20
C ARG A 220 13.84 -8.31 -9.49
N VAL A 221 13.92 -9.00 -10.62
CA VAL A 221 13.72 -8.37 -11.93
C VAL A 221 12.22 -8.36 -12.24
N ALA A 222 11.66 -7.16 -12.40
CA ALA A 222 10.25 -7.01 -12.72
C ALA A 222 9.93 -7.69 -14.05
N VAL A 223 8.84 -8.45 -14.07
CA VAL A 223 8.28 -9.00 -15.30
C VAL A 223 7.12 -8.11 -15.70
N ASP A 224 7.32 -7.31 -16.74
CA ASP A 224 6.24 -6.54 -17.34
C ASP A 224 5.34 -7.50 -18.13
N VAL A 225 4.13 -7.70 -17.64
CA VAL A 225 3.13 -8.50 -18.34
C VAL A 225 2.25 -7.56 -19.17
N THR A 226 2.24 -7.77 -20.47
CA THR A 226 1.38 -7.00 -21.37
C THR A 226 -0.08 -7.49 -21.27
N PRO A 227 -1.08 -6.65 -21.61
CA PRO A 227 -2.48 -7.07 -21.65
C PRO A 227 -2.74 -8.27 -22.57
N ASP A 228 -1.92 -8.46 -23.63
CA ASP A 228 -2.03 -9.59 -24.54
C ASP A 228 -1.51 -10.88 -23.90
N GLN A 229 -0.39 -10.81 -23.15
CA GLN A 229 0.11 -11.93 -22.36
C GLN A 229 -0.86 -12.35 -21.26
N VAL A 230 -1.55 -11.39 -20.63
CA VAL A 230 -2.61 -11.68 -19.65
C VAL A 230 -3.73 -12.48 -20.33
N ARG A 231 -4.15 -12.07 -21.54
CA ARG A 231 -5.17 -12.80 -22.32
C ARG A 231 -4.72 -14.20 -22.71
N GLU A 232 -3.51 -14.33 -23.24
CA GLU A 232 -2.94 -15.64 -23.62
C GLU A 232 -2.85 -16.60 -22.43
N LEU A 233 -2.47 -16.10 -21.24
CA LEU A 233 -2.44 -16.88 -20.02
C LEU A 233 -3.86 -17.32 -19.59
N ALA A 234 -4.83 -16.43 -19.61
CA ALA A 234 -6.21 -16.77 -19.29
C ALA A 234 -6.80 -17.79 -20.28
N ASP A 235 -6.54 -17.64 -21.58
CA ASP A 235 -6.96 -18.57 -22.61
C ASP A 235 -6.29 -19.96 -22.46
N SER A 236 -5.10 -20.02 -21.87
CA SER A 236 -4.38 -21.28 -21.62
C SER A 236 -4.84 -22.02 -20.36
N LEU A 237 -5.56 -21.33 -19.47
CA LEU A 237 -6.10 -21.87 -18.20
C LEU A 237 -7.57 -22.31 -18.35
N ALA A 238 -8.24 -21.94 -19.44
CA ALA A 238 -9.61 -22.32 -19.77
C ALA A 238 -9.66 -23.68 -20.48
#